data_9f31c5a29fff052b2a70b23e9a0876c8
#
_entry.id   9f31c5a29fff052b2a70b23e9a0876c8
#
_cell.length_a   1.000
_cell.length_b   1.000
_cell.length_c   1.000
_cell.angle_alpha   90.00
_cell.angle_beta   90.00
_cell.angle_gamma   90.00
#
_symmetry.space_group_name_H-M   'P 1'
#
loop_
_entity.id
_entity.type
_entity.pdbx_description
1 polymer ?
#
loop_
_entity_poly.entity_id
_entity_poly.type
_entity_poly.pdbx_seq_one_letter_code
_entity_poly.pdbx_strand_id
1 'polypeptide(L)'
;ALSADGRILPSVSCLSGECRRLDARAFAQVMAHIRETDRDHTVIGMQVENETGLLDSPRDYRPEANALFESPVPEELAAFLREREGALSPELARHLRPEGLSGNWREAFGLLAEEAFMAYHTARYVGAVAAAGKAEYDIPMFVNAWPAQCPGEPGGVHPSGGPVAAMHDIWRCAAPALDALAADLYLENFAEECAAYTRLPGNPLVIPEGRPDRWFMAHAFYAFAEHGALCYSPFGIE
;
A
#
# COMPACT_ATOMS: atom_id res chain seq x y z
N ALA A 1 -4.35 -7.92 15.57
CA ALA A 1 -4.61 -9.02 14.63
C ALA A 1 -4.30 -10.38 15.29
N LEU A 2 -4.76 -11.47 14.69
CA LEU A 2 -4.46 -12.85 15.10
C LEU A 2 -3.85 -13.62 13.93
N SER A 3 -2.88 -14.48 14.23
CA SER A 3 -2.38 -15.49 13.29
C SER A 3 -3.32 -16.69 13.16
N ALA A 4 -3.07 -17.55 12.19
CA ALA A 4 -3.90 -18.75 11.94
C ALA A 4 -3.95 -19.74 13.13
N ASP A 5 -2.89 -19.80 13.93
CA ASP A 5 -2.79 -20.60 15.16
C ASP A 5 -3.35 -19.88 16.41
N GLY A 6 -3.94 -18.70 16.25
CA GLY A 6 -4.55 -17.93 17.32
C GLY A 6 -3.59 -17.08 18.17
N ARG A 7 -2.35 -16.91 17.76
CA ARG A 7 -1.37 -16.05 18.43
C ARG A 7 -1.75 -14.58 18.19
N ILE A 8 -1.69 -13.76 19.22
CA ILE A 8 -1.85 -12.31 19.09
C ILE A 8 -0.62 -11.74 18.38
N LEU A 9 -0.85 -11.02 17.28
CA LEU A 9 0.17 -10.32 16.52
C LEU A 9 0.37 -8.90 17.07
N PRO A 10 1.58 -8.34 16.98
CA PRO A 10 1.86 -6.98 17.48
C PRO A 10 1.11 -5.90 16.69
N SER A 11 0.79 -6.18 15.44
CA SER A 11 0.13 -5.22 14.56
C SER A 11 -1.35 -5.05 14.90
N VAL A 12 -1.83 -3.81 14.86
CA VAL A 12 -3.26 -3.50 14.95
C VAL A 12 -3.97 -4.07 13.73
N SER A 13 -5.20 -4.55 13.91
CA SER A 13 -5.99 -4.99 12.78
C SER A 13 -6.51 -3.81 11.96
N CYS A 14 -6.28 -3.82 10.65
CA CYS A 14 -6.85 -2.85 9.72
C CYS A 14 -8.39 -2.85 9.68
N LEU A 15 -9.02 -3.89 10.25
CA LEU A 15 -10.48 -3.99 10.40
C LEU A 15 -11.02 -3.26 11.64
N SER A 16 -10.14 -2.71 12.50
CA SER A 16 -10.57 -1.98 13.69
C SER A 16 -11.08 -0.58 13.31
N GLY A 17 -12.40 -0.43 13.33
CA GLY A 17 -13.03 0.88 13.08
C GLY A 17 -12.64 1.94 14.11
N GLU A 18 -12.44 1.54 15.38
CA GLU A 18 -12.03 2.46 16.43
C GLU A 18 -10.58 2.95 16.24
N CYS A 19 -9.64 2.04 15.95
CA CYS A 19 -8.26 2.43 15.66
C CYS A 19 -8.21 3.38 14.46
N ARG A 20 -8.87 3.03 13.36
CA ARG A 20 -8.96 3.87 12.17
C ARG A 20 -9.50 5.28 12.49
N ARG A 21 -10.52 5.37 13.33
CA ARG A 21 -11.11 6.66 13.75
C ARG A 21 -10.11 7.49 14.57
N LEU A 22 -9.35 6.85 15.46
CA LEU A 22 -8.36 7.52 16.30
C LEU A 22 -7.16 7.99 15.47
N ASP A 23 -6.65 7.18 14.57
CA ASP A 23 -5.53 7.53 13.68
C ASP A 23 -5.93 8.66 12.72
N ALA A 24 -7.09 8.55 12.08
CA ALA A 24 -7.62 9.60 11.22
C ALA A 24 -7.75 10.95 11.97
N ARG A 25 -8.21 10.91 13.22
CA ARG A 25 -8.29 12.10 14.07
C ARG A 25 -6.90 12.66 14.41
N ALA A 26 -5.96 11.79 14.78
CA ALA A 26 -4.60 12.22 15.12
C ALA A 26 -3.91 12.82 13.90
N PHE A 27 -4.00 12.17 12.74
CA PHE A 27 -3.41 12.66 11.50
C PHE A 27 -4.03 14.00 11.05
N ALA A 28 -5.35 14.15 11.14
CA ALA A 28 -6.03 15.43 10.88
C ALA A 28 -5.49 16.57 11.77
N GLN A 29 -5.22 16.30 13.06
CA GLN A 29 -4.62 17.31 13.94
C GLN A 29 -3.19 17.71 13.52
N VAL A 30 -2.39 16.75 13.06
CA VAL A 30 -1.05 17.03 12.51
C VAL A 30 -1.16 17.91 11.27
N MET A 31 -2.06 17.56 10.35
CA MET A 31 -2.25 18.32 9.11
C MET A 31 -2.80 19.73 9.35
N ALA A 32 -3.72 19.90 10.30
CA ALA A 32 -4.20 21.21 10.73
C ALA A 32 -3.05 22.07 11.31
N HIS A 33 -2.20 21.46 12.15
CA HIS A 33 -1.04 22.15 12.72
C HIS A 33 -0.05 22.59 11.63
N ILE A 34 0.27 21.72 10.66
CA ILE A 34 1.14 22.06 9.54
C ILE A 34 0.56 23.24 8.75
N ARG A 35 -0.72 23.18 8.37
CA ARG A 35 -1.42 24.28 7.66
C ARG A 35 -1.27 25.62 8.41
N GLU A 36 -1.35 25.61 9.73
CA GLU A 36 -1.30 26.83 10.55
C GLU A 36 0.12 27.37 10.76
N THR A 37 1.13 26.49 10.77
CA THR A 37 2.50 26.84 11.15
C THR A 37 3.46 26.94 9.97
N ASP A 38 3.28 26.14 8.93
CA ASP A 38 4.14 26.11 7.73
C ASP A 38 3.75 27.19 6.71
N ARG A 39 4.04 28.45 7.07
CA ARG A 39 3.70 29.61 6.24
C ARG A 39 4.50 29.70 4.94
N ASP A 40 5.67 29.10 4.92
CA ASP A 40 6.57 29.11 3.76
C ASP A 40 6.36 27.91 2.83
N HIS A 41 5.37 27.05 3.15
CA HIS A 41 5.03 25.84 2.40
C HIS A 41 6.24 24.91 2.18
N THR A 42 6.99 24.67 3.24
CA THR A 42 8.18 23.82 3.24
C THR A 42 7.81 22.34 3.25
N VAL A 43 6.63 21.99 3.78
CA VAL A 43 6.07 20.64 3.72
C VAL A 43 5.33 20.48 2.40
N ILE A 44 5.92 19.73 1.46
CA ILE A 44 5.42 19.56 0.09
C ILE A 44 4.62 18.28 -0.11
N GLY A 45 4.59 17.40 0.87
CA GLY A 45 3.85 16.14 0.84
C GLY A 45 3.94 15.41 2.17
N MET A 46 3.07 14.43 2.39
CA MET A 46 3.03 13.65 3.62
C MET A 46 2.98 12.16 3.32
N GLN A 47 3.83 11.40 4.01
CA GLN A 47 3.68 9.95 4.08
C GLN A 47 2.61 9.61 5.12
N VAL A 48 1.64 8.80 4.70
CA VAL A 48 0.56 8.33 5.55
C VAL A 48 0.88 6.91 5.99
N GLU A 49 1.12 6.72 7.28
CA GLU A 49 1.62 5.48 7.86
C GLU A 49 3.01 5.08 7.31
N ASN A 50 3.57 3.98 7.82
CA ASN A 50 4.85 3.44 7.37
C ASN A 50 4.77 1.94 7.14
N GLU A 51 5.19 1.46 5.95
CA GLU A 51 5.31 0.05 5.59
C GLU A 51 4.11 -0.78 6.05
N THR A 52 2.91 -0.28 5.70
CA THR A 52 1.64 -0.82 6.17
C THR A 52 1.42 -2.26 5.72
N GLY A 53 0.82 -3.04 6.60
CA GLY A 53 0.51 -4.45 6.35
C GLY A 53 0.66 -5.29 7.61
N LEU A 54 0.52 -6.59 7.45
CA LEU A 54 0.58 -7.54 8.55
C LEU A 54 1.81 -8.45 8.42
N LEU A 55 2.72 -8.38 9.38
CA LEU A 55 3.86 -9.30 9.49
C LEU A 55 3.48 -10.57 10.27
N ASP A 56 4.24 -11.64 10.07
CA ASP A 56 4.11 -12.94 10.72
C ASP A 56 2.80 -13.69 10.42
N SER A 57 1.98 -13.19 9.50
CA SER A 57 0.75 -13.85 9.09
C SER A 57 0.29 -13.33 7.72
N PRO A 58 -0.18 -14.19 6.82
CA PRO A 58 -0.67 -13.76 5.51
C PRO A 58 -1.96 -12.94 5.59
N ARG A 59 -2.74 -13.07 6.66
CA ARG A 59 -3.89 -12.22 6.97
C ARG A 59 -4.26 -12.23 8.45
N ASP A 60 -5.19 -11.38 8.83
CA ASP A 60 -5.85 -11.44 10.14
C ASP A 60 -6.85 -12.61 10.16
N TYR A 61 -6.78 -13.45 11.22
CA TYR A 61 -7.64 -14.62 11.41
C TYR A 61 -8.64 -14.44 12.58
N ARG A 62 -8.90 -13.23 13.02
CA ARG A 62 -9.97 -12.97 13.96
C ARG A 62 -11.32 -13.41 13.38
N PRO A 63 -12.32 -13.75 14.22
CA PRO A 63 -13.63 -14.20 13.75
C PRO A 63 -14.26 -13.26 12.71
N GLU A 64 -14.18 -11.95 12.93
CA GLU A 64 -14.70 -10.94 12.00
C GLU A 64 -13.95 -10.94 10.66
N ALA A 65 -12.61 -11.08 10.72
CA ALA A 65 -11.78 -11.17 9.51
C ALA A 65 -12.09 -12.44 8.71
N ASN A 66 -12.27 -13.57 9.41
CA ASN A 66 -12.67 -14.83 8.76
C ASN A 66 -14.05 -14.70 8.08
N ALA A 67 -15.03 -14.10 8.75
CA ALA A 67 -16.35 -13.88 8.16
C ALA A 67 -16.29 -12.98 6.92
N LEU A 68 -15.49 -11.92 6.94
CA LEU A 68 -15.30 -11.03 5.78
C LEU A 68 -14.52 -11.71 4.65
N PHE A 69 -13.56 -12.55 4.97
CA PHE A 69 -12.79 -13.28 3.97
C PHE A 69 -13.63 -14.32 3.20
N GLU A 70 -14.60 -14.92 3.84
CA GLU A 70 -15.55 -15.85 3.22
C GLU A 70 -16.75 -15.13 2.56
N SER A 71 -16.90 -13.82 2.78
CA SER A 71 -17.93 -13.01 2.13
C SER A 71 -17.58 -12.72 0.67
N PRO A 72 -18.55 -12.36 -0.19
CA PRO A 72 -18.26 -11.91 -1.54
C PRO A 72 -17.31 -10.72 -1.57
N VAL A 73 -16.50 -10.66 -2.64
CA VAL A 73 -15.65 -9.49 -2.92
C VAL A 73 -16.55 -8.25 -3.00
N PRO A 74 -16.18 -7.12 -2.37
CA PRO A 74 -16.97 -5.90 -2.44
C PRO A 74 -17.22 -5.47 -3.89
N GLU A 75 -18.47 -5.14 -4.23
CA GLU A 75 -18.84 -4.85 -5.62
C GLU A 75 -18.09 -3.67 -6.20
N GLU A 76 -17.73 -2.67 -5.38
CA GLU A 76 -16.91 -1.54 -5.82
C GLU A 76 -15.54 -2.00 -6.33
N LEU A 77 -14.89 -2.95 -5.64
CA LEU A 77 -13.62 -3.53 -6.08
C LEU A 77 -13.81 -4.42 -7.32
N ALA A 78 -14.85 -5.26 -7.30
CA ALA A 78 -15.13 -6.15 -8.41
C ALA A 78 -15.42 -5.36 -9.72
N ALA A 79 -16.20 -4.28 -9.64
CA ALA A 79 -16.49 -3.41 -10.78
C ALA A 79 -15.21 -2.73 -11.27
N PHE A 80 -14.42 -2.14 -10.36
CA PHE A 80 -13.16 -1.48 -10.71
C PHE A 80 -12.19 -2.41 -11.44
N LEU A 81 -12.03 -3.65 -10.95
CA LEU A 81 -11.13 -4.62 -11.58
C LEU A 81 -11.63 -5.10 -12.95
N ARG A 82 -12.95 -5.27 -13.13
CA ARG A 82 -13.55 -5.60 -14.44
C ARG A 82 -13.32 -4.49 -15.46
N GLU A 83 -13.52 -3.24 -15.08
CA GLU A 83 -13.31 -2.08 -15.96
C GLU A 83 -11.85 -1.95 -16.41
N ARG A 84 -10.92 -2.47 -15.62
CA ARG A 84 -9.47 -2.41 -15.88
C ARG A 84 -8.89 -3.73 -16.39
N GLU A 85 -9.71 -4.70 -16.76
CA GLU A 85 -9.25 -5.94 -17.38
C GLU A 85 -8.34 -5.63 -18.57
N GLY A 86 -7.14 -6.19 -18.59
CA GLY A 86 -6.10 -5.88 -19.60
C GLY A 86 -5.15 -4.71 -19.26
N ALA A 87 -5.43 -3.93 -18.21
CA ALA A 87 -4.56 -2.87 -17.71
C ALA A 87 -4.09 -3.10 -16.27
N LEU A 88 -4.46 -4.23 -15.68
CA LEU A 88 -4.07 -4.62 -14.32
C LEU A 88 -2.56 -4.92 -14.23
N SER A 89 -2.02 -4.86 -13.02
CA SER A 89 -0.65 -5.32 -12.77
C SER A 89 -0.49 -6.77 -13.24
N PRO A 90 0.66 -7.13 -13.85
CA PRO A 90 0.83 -8.45 -14.45
C PRO A 90 0.67 -9.61 -13.46
N GLU A 91 1.05 -9.40 -12.20
CA GLU A 91 0.92 -10.41 -11.17
C GLU A 91 -0.53 -10.58 -10.74
N LEU A 92 -1.24 -9.50 -10.49
CA LEU A 92 -2.68 -9.55 -10.17
C LEU A 92 -3.46 -10.19 -11.33
N ALA A 93 -3.21 -9.76 -12.57
CA ALA A 93 -3.88 -10.29 -13.77
C ALA A 93 -3.68 -11.80 -13.96
N ARG A 94 -2.52 -12.34 -13.57
CA ARG A 94 -2.22 -13.78 -13.66
C ARG A 94 -3.06 -14.62 -12.70
N HIS A 95 -3.43 -14.07 -11.55
CA HIS A 95 -4.13 -14.79 -10.49
C HIS A 95 -5.61 -14.45 -10.39
N LEU A 96 -6.00 -13.28 -10.89
CA LEU A 96 -7.40 -12.84 -10.89
C LEU A 96 -8.23 -13.76 -11.78
N ARG A 97 -9.38 -14.18 -11.28
CA ARG A 97 -10.41 -14.94 -11.98
C ARG A 97 -11.64 -14.04 -12.14
N PRO A 98 -11.85 -13.42 -13.29
CA PRO A 98 -12.95 -12.45 -13.47
C PRO A 98 -14.32 -13.03 -13.16
N GLU A 99 -14.55 -14.31 -13.47
CA GLU A 99 -15.78 -15.03 -13.15
C GLU A 99 -15.97 -15.23 -11.63
N GLY A 100 -14.89 -15.27 -10.86
CA GLY A 100 -14.90 -15.39 -9.40
C GLY A 100 -15.17 -14.09 -8.64
N LEU A 101 -15.17 -12.96 -9.33
CA LEU A 101 -15.35 -11.64 -8.69
C LEU A 101 -16.74 -11.43 -8.05
N SER A 102 -17.70 -12.27 -8.36
CA SER A 102 -19.01 -12.33 -7.68
C SER A 102 -19.04 -13.27 -6.47
N GLY A 103 -17.98 -14.04 -6.27
CA GLY A 103 -17.76 -14.97 -5.18
C GLY A 103 -16.89 -14.39 -4.06
N ASN A 104 -16.31 -15.28 -3.25
CA ASN A 104 -15.42 -14.88 -2.17
C ASN A 104 -13.98 -14.59 -2.67
N TRP A 105 -13.13 -14.17 -1.76
CA TRP A 105 -11.75 -13.80 -2.07
C TRP A 105 -10.91 -14.92 -2.68
N ARG A 106 -11.13 -16.20 -2.26
CA ARG A 106 -10.41 -17.35 -2.82
C ARG A 106 -10.85 -17.66 -4.26
N GLU A 107 -12.13 -17.51 -4.51
CA GLU A 107 -12.70 -17.69 -5.86
C GLU A 107 -12.19 -16.64 -6.83
N ALA A 108 -12.09 -15.39 -6.38
CA ALA A 108 -11.63 -14.27 -7.20
C ALA A 108 -10.11 -14.25 -7.40
N PHE A 109 -9.33 -14.40 -6.35
CA PHE A 109 -7.88 -14.09 -6.37
C PHE A 109 -6.97 -15.33 -6.25
N GLY A 110 -7.52 -16.51 -6.04
CA GLY A 110 -6.73 -17.77 -5.98
C GLY A 110 -5.61 -17.70 -4.95
N LEU A 111 -4.35 -17.82 -5.39
CA LEU A 111 -3.18 -17.80 -4.50
C LEU A 111 -2.94 -16.42 -3.85
N LEU A 112 -3.40 -15.34 -4.47
CA LEU A 112 -3.28 -13.98 -3.91
C LEU A 112 -4.45 -13.60 -2.99
N ALA A 113 -5.37 -14.50 -2.68
CA ALA A 113 -6.60 -14.16 -1.97
C ALA A 113 -6.36 -13.50 -0.60
N GLU A 114 -5.43 -14.01 0.19
CA GLU A 114 -5.12 -13.48 1.51
C GLU A 114 -4.46 -12.10 1.43
N GLU A 115 -3.52 -11.94 0.48
CA GLU A 115 -2.84 -10.68 0.20
C GLU A 115 -3.83 -9.63 -0.34
N ALA A 116 -4.68 -9.99 -1.30
CA ALA A 116 -5.70 -9.10 -1.88
C ALA A 116 -6.72 -8.65 -0.84
N PHE A 117 -7.15 -9.56 0.05
CA PHE A 117 -8.02 -9.25 1.16
C PHE A 117 -7.38 -8.23 2.11
N MET A 118 -6.15 -8.47 2.51
CA MET A 118 -5.43 -7.55 3.38
C MET A 118 -5.18 -6.21 2.69
N ALA A 119 -4.78 -6.21 1.40
CA ALA A 119 -4.53 -4.98 0.64
C ALA A 119 -5.77 -4.10 0.57
N TYR A 120 -6.95 -4.67 0.29
CA TYR A 120 -8.18 -3.92 0.25
C TYR A 120 -8.53 -3.27 1.60
N HIS A 121 -8.45 -4.02 2.68
CA HIS A 121 -8.82 -3.52 4.01
C HIS A 121 -7.77 -2.55 4.58
N THR A 122 -6.48 -2.81 4.33
CA THR A 122 -5.40 -1.90 4.72
C THR A 122 -5.51 -0.58 3.94
N ALA A 123 -5.73 -0.65 2.62
CA ALA A 123 -5.91 0.54 1.78
C ALA A 123 -7.13 1.37 2.24
N ARG A 124 -8.25 0.75 2.60
CA ARG A 124 -9.39 1.48 3.16
C ARG A 124 -9.10 2.16 4.49
N TYR A 125 -8.29 1.53 5.32
CA TYR A 125 -7.85 2.13 6.58
C TYR A 125 -6.98 3.36 6.31
N VAL A 126 -5.90 3.19 5.57
CA VAL A 126 -4.93 4.26 5.26
C VAL A 126 -5.59 5.36 4.43
N GLY A 127 -6.43 5.00 3.46
CA GLY A 127 -7.19 5.97 2.66
C GLY A 127 -8.13 6.84 3.48
N ALA A 128 -8.72 6.30 4.54
CA ALA A 128 -9.55 7.10 5.47
C ALA A 128 -8.68 8.07 6.32
N VAL A 129 -7.48 7.65 6.72
CA VAL A 129 -6.52 8.51 7.42
C VAL A 129 -6.06 9.64 6.49
N ALA A 130 -5.67 9.31 5.26
CA ALA A 130 -5.28 10.28 4.24
C ALA A 130 -6.41 11.30 3.94
N ALA A 131 -7.64 10.81 3.76
CA ALA A 131 -8.79 11.68 3.49
C ALA A 131 -9.06 12.66 4.64
N ALA A 132 -8.92 12.21 5.89
CA ALA A 132 -9.06 13.08 7.07
C ALA A 132 -7.97 14.15 7.12
N GLY A 133 -6.73 13.80 6.76
CA GLY A 133 -5.65 14.77 6.67
C GLY A 133 -5.84 15.78 5.55
N LYS A 134 -6.23 15.33 4.35
CA LYS A 134 -6.51 16.20 3.19
C LYS A 134 -7.65 17.19 3.46
N ALA A 135 -8.64 16.80 4.25
CA ALA A 135 -9.72 17.69 4.64
C ALA A 135 -9.23 18.90 5.46
N GLU A 136 -8.11 18.76 6.17
CA GLU A 136 -7.48 19.84 6.91
C GLU A 136 -6.46 20.62 6.07
N TYR A 137 -5.60 19.92 5.32
CA TYR A 137 -4.60 20.53 4.46
C TYR A 137 -4.34 19.65 3.24
N ASP A 138 -4.81 20.11 2.07
CA ASP A 138 -4.77 19.36 0.82
C ASP A 138 -3.40 19.50 0.14
N ILE A 139 -2.44 18.72 0.60
CA ILE A 139 -1.14 18.53 -0.04
C ILE A 139 -0.97 17.07 -0.49
N PRO A 140 -0.04 16.76 -1.41
CA PRO A 140 0.19 15.39 -1.87
C PRO A 140 0.45 14.42 -0.72
N MET A 141 -0.23 13.27 -0.77
CA MET A 141 -0.09 12.21 0.22
C MET A 141 0.27 10.89 -0.44
N PHE A 142 1.20 10.17 0.15
CA PHE A 142 1.64 8.87 -0.32
C PHE A 142 1.74 7.87 0.83
N VAL A 143 1.78 6.60 0.47
CA VAL A 143 2.04 5.48 1.38
C VAL A 143 3.17 4.65 0.82
N ASN A 144 4.04 4.11 1.67
CA ASN A 144 5.16 3.29 1.28
C ASN A 144 4.93 1.81 1.56
N ALA A 145 5.60 0.98 0.80
CA ALA A 145 5.64 -0.47 0.99
C ALA A 145 7.05 -0.93 1.34
N TRP A 146 7.12 -1.93 2.18
CA TRP A 146 8.23 -2.87 2.21
C TRP A 146 7.94 -3.96 1.16
N PRO A 147 8.59 -3.96 -0.02
CA PRO A 147 8.31 -4.92 -1.08
C PRO A 147 8.75 -6.34 -0.72
N ALA A 148 8.16 -7.33 -1.39
CA ALA A 148 8.60 -8.71 -1.33
C ALA A 148 10.08 -8.84 -1.73
N GLN A 149 10.83 -9.67 -1.00
CA GLN A 149 12.28 -9.86 -1.23
C GLN A 149 12.57 -10.69 -2.48
N CYS A 150 11.61 -11.49 -2.91
CA CYS A 150 11.72 -12.28 -4.12
C CYS A 150 10.32 -12.55 -4.72
N PRO A 151 10.24 -12.84 -6.03
CA PRO A 151 8.96 -13.19 -6.65
C PRO A 151 8.29 -14.40 -5.99
N GLY A 152 7.01 -14.24 -5.64
CA GLY A 152 6.22 -15.29 -5.00
C GLY A 152 6.43 -15.45 -3.49
N GLU A 153 7.15 -14.53 -2.86
CA GLU A 153 7.25 -14.47 -1.40
C GLU A 153 5.85 -14.27 -0.79
N PRO A 154 5.40 -15.13 0.14
CA PRO A 154 4.06 -15.01 0.68
C PRO A 154 3.93 -13.78 1.60
N GLY A 155 2.74 -13.18 1.61
CA GLY A 155 2.39 -12.16 2.58
C GLY A 155 2.59 -12.65 4.02
N GLY A 156 3.07 -11.75 4.88
CA GLY A 156 3.46 -12.07 6.25
C GLY A 156 4.98 -12.24 6.43
N VAL A 157 5.72 -12.58 5.38
CA VAL A 157 7.20 -12.47 5.33
C VAL A 157 7.57 -11.01 5.04
N HIS A 158 6.93 -10.39 4.05
CA HIS A 158 6.78 -8.93 3.95
C HIS A 158 5.42 -8.51 4.51
N PRO A 159 5.17 -7.23 4.82
CA PRO A 159 3.89 -6.79 5.36
C PRO A 159 2.72 -7.08 4.40
N SER A 160 1.93 -8.13 4.73
CA SER A 160 0.79 -8.55 3.90
C SER A 160 -0.25 -7.45 3.78
N GLY A 161 -0.65 -7.16 2.57
CA GLY A 161 -1.63 -6.11 2.26
C GLY A 161 -1.05 -4.71 2.13
N GLY A 162 0.28 -4.56 2.13
CA GLY A 162 0.94 -3.31 1.80
C GLY A 162 0.76 -2.91 0.33
N PRO A 163 1.16 -1.68 -0.06
CA PRO A 163 1.04 -1.20 -1.44
C PRO A 163 2.15 -1.75 -2.36
N VAL A 164 2.37 -3.07 -2.30
CA VAL A 164 3.30 -3.77 -3.21
C VAL A 164 2.75 -3.77 -4.63
N ALA A 165 3.63 -3.87 -5.63
CA ALA A 165 3.28 -3.71 -7.04
C ALA A 165 2.13 -4.63 -7.51
N ALA A 166 2.03 -5.85 -6.98
CA ALA A 166 0.94 -6.78 -7.25
C ALA A 166 -0.43 -6.28 -6.78
N MET A 167 -0.47 -5.43 -5.75
CA MET A 167 -1.69 -4.94 -5.10
C MET A 167 -2.08 -3.50 -5.50
N HIS A 168 -1.33 -2.87 -6.39
CA HIS A 168 -1.55 -1.47 -6.79
C HIS A 168 -2.97 -1.16 -7.25
N ASP A 169 -3.57 -2.04 -8.06
CA ASP A 169 -4.94 -1.82 -8.56
C ASP A 169 -5.97 -1.84 -7.42
N ILE A 170 -5.77 -2.71 -6.43
CA ILE A 170 -6.62 -2.78 -5.24
C ILE A 170 -6.46 -1.51 -4.40
N TRP A 171 -5.22 -1.07 -4.18
CA TRP A 171 -4.93 0.17 -3.44
C TRP A 171 -5.53 1.40 -4.12
N ARG A 172 -5.43 1.50 -5.45
CA ARG A 172 -6.04 2.62 -6.21
C ARG A 172 -7.55 2.66 -6.08
N CYS A 173 -8.20 1.49 -6.07
CA CYS A 173 -9.64 1.41 -5.83
C CYS A 173 -9.99 1.84 -4.39
N ALA A 174 -9.29 1.29 -3.41
CA ALA A 174 -9.70 1.36 -2.00
C ALA A 174 -9.22 2.62 -1.26
N ALA A 175 -8.19 3.32 -1.79
CA ALA A 175 -7.59 4.51 -1.17
C ALA A 175 -7.43 5.68 -2.17
N PRO A 176 -8.51 6.19 -2.76
CA PRO A 176 -8.43 7.25 -3.78
C PRO A 176 -7.92 8.60 -3.26
N ALA A 177 -7.80 8.77 -1.94
CA ALA A 177 -7.22 9.96 -1.33
C ALA A 177 -5.68 10.01 -1.39
N LEU A 178 -5.03 8.89 -1.74
CA LEU A 178 -3.58 8.84 -1.93
C LEU A 178 -3.20 9.27 -3.34
N ASP A 179 -2.17 10.11 -3.44
CA ASP A 179 -1.64 10.60 -4.72
C ASP A 179 -0.57 9.68 -5.29
N ALA A 180 0.15 8.95 -4.42
CA ALA A 180 1.17 7.99 -4.83
C ALA A 180 1.22 6.76 -3.93
N LEU A 181 1.59 5.64 -4.56
CA LEU A 181 2.05 4.42 -3.90
C LEU A 181 3.56 4.37 -4.08
N ALA A 182 4.30 4.26 -2.99
CA ALA A 182 5.75 4.35 -2.93
C ALA A 182 6.38 3.03 -2.45
N ALA A 183 7.68 2.86 -2.63
CA ALA A 183 8.41 1.68 -2.18
C ALA A 183 9.70 2.04 -1.47
N ASP A 184 10.01 1.30 -0.41
CA ASP A 184 11.29 1.34 0.29
C ASP A 184 12.24 0.34 -0.36
N LEU A 185 13.23 0.85 -1.10
CA LEU A 185 14.03 0.05 -2.01
C LEU A 185 15.40 -0.28 -1.43
N TYR A 186 15.45 -1.39 -0.71
CA TYR A 186 16.67 -1.95 -0.13
C TYR A 186 17.23 -3.16 -0.90
N LEU A 187 16.54 -3.59 -1.96
CA LEU A 187 16.76 -4.85 -2.66
C LEU A 187 17.67 -4.68 -3.88
N GLU A 188 18.20 -5.81 -4.36
CA GLU A 188 19.04 -5.85 -5.56
C GLU A 188 18.23 -5.67 -6.86
N ASN A 189 16.92 -5.98 -6.85
CA ASN A 189 15.99 -5.80 -7.98
C ASN A 189 15.46 -4.36 -8.10
N PHE A 190 16.27 -3.37 -7.74
CA PHE A 190 15.92 -1.94 -7.73
C PHE A 190 15.26 -1.46 -9.04
N ALA A 191 15.84 -1.83 -10.20
CA ALA A 191 15.35 -1.40 -11.49
C ALA A 191 13.96 -1.99 -11.82
N GLU A 192 13.74 -3.25 -11.49
CA GLU A 192 12.49 -3.95 -11.67
C GLU A 192 11.38 -3.34 -10.80
N GLU A 193 11.69 -3.00 -9.56
CA GLU A 193 10.73 -2.32 -8.66
C GLU A 193 10.40 -0.92 -9.14
N CYS A 194 11.38 -0.10 -9.53
CA CYS A 194 11.12 1.21 -10.14
C CYS A 194 10.16 1.08 -11.34
N ALA A 195 10.42 0.13 -12.23
CA ALA A 195 9.57 -0.12 -13.39
C ALA A 195 8.16 -0.61 -12.99
N ALA A 196 8.04 -1.41 -11.92
CA ALA A 196 6.75 -1.90 -11.44
C ALA A 196 5.87 -0.76 -10.89
N TYR A 197 6.45 0.14 -10.08
CA TYR A 197 5.74 1.27 -9.50
C TYR A 197 5.36 2.34 -10.54
N THR A 198 6.18 2.57 -11.56
CA THR A 198 5.87 3.52 -12.65
C THR A 198 4.93 2.95 -13.71
N ARG A 199 4.71 1.63 -13.75
CA ARG A 199 3.75 1.00 -14.66
C ARG A 199 2.30 1.36 -14.31
N LEU A 200 2.00 1.65 -13.05
CA LEU A 200 0.68 2.09 -12.63
C LEU A 200 0.39 3.48 -13.23
N PRO A 201 -0.63 3.63 -14.10
CA PRO A 201 -0.89 4.91 -14.77
C PRO A 201 -1.09 6.06 -13.77
N GLY A 202 -0.34 7.14 -13.95
CA GLY A 202 -0.42 8.33 -13.10
C GLY A 202 0.20 8.18 -11.70
N ASN A 203 0.92 7.08 -11.43
CA ASN A 203 1.66 6.93 -10.18
C ASN A 203 3.06 7.53 -10.35
N PRO A 204 3.42 8.62 -9.66
CA PRO A 204 4.79 9.11 -9.66
C PRO A 204 5.69 8.15 -8.88
N LEU A 205 6.95 8.05 -9.30
CA LEU A 205 7.93 7.29 -8.52
C LEU A 205 8.40 8.12 -7.33
N VAL A 206 8.12 7.61 -6.14
CA VAL A 206 8.59 8.14 -4.86
C VAL A 206 9.30 7.01 -4.14
N ILE A 207 10.55 7.23 -3.75
CA ILE A 207 11.37 6.26 -3.01
C ILE A 207 11.73 6.90 -1.67
N PRO A 208 10.87 6.71 -0.64
CA PRO A 208 11.06 7.36 0.66
C PRO A 208 12.27 6.82 1.41
N GLU A 209 12.61 5.56 1.17
CA GLU A 209 13.73 4.89 1.79
C GLU A 209 14.54 4.10 0.76
N GLY A 210 15.85 4.20 0.84
CA GLY A 210 16.76 3.43 0.01
C GLY A 210 18.03 3.09 0.77
N ARG A 211 18.75 2.06 0.31
CA ARG A 211 19.99 1.62 0.97
C ARG A 211 21.08 2.69 0.83
N PRO A 212 21.70 3.18 1.92
CA PRO A 212 22.80 4.15 1.88
C PRO A 212 24.14 3.45 1.64
N ASP A 213 24.26 2.70 0.55
CA ASP A 213 25.46 1.96 0.19
C ASP A 213 26.20 2.62 -0.99
N ARG A 214 27.26 1.98 -1.48
CA ARG A 214 28.05 2.48 -2.63
C ARG A 214 27.25 2.65 -3.95
N TRP A 215 26.06 2.06 -4.05
CA TRP A 215 25.24 2.11 -5.24
C TRP A 215 24.16 3.20 -5.19
N PHE A 216 23.97 3.85 -4.04
CA PHE A 216 22.86 4.80 -3.88
C PHE A 216 22.87 5.92 -4.92
N MET A 217 24.05 6.43 -5.30
CA MET A 217 24.15 7.46 -6.33
C MET A 217 23.71 6.93 -7.71
N ALA A 218 24.12 5.71 -8.07
CA ALA A 218 23.69 5.08 -9.31
C ALA A 218 22.17 4.85 -9.32
N HIS A 219 21.61 4.38 -8.21
CA HIS A 219 20.18 4.20 -8.03
C HIS A 219 19.42 5.53 -8.13
N ALA A 220 19.91 6.60 -7.50
CA ALA A 220 19.33 7.92 -7.61
C ALA A 220 19.31 8.42 -9.06
N PHE A 221 20.46 8.35 -9.76
CA PHE A 221 20.54 8.74 -11.17
C PHE A 221 19.59 7.91 -12.05
N TYR A 222 19.51 6.61 -11.83
CA TYR A 222 18.60 5.74 -12.56
C TYR A 222 17.13 6.12 -12.30
N ALA A 223 16.75 6.27 -11.04
CA ALA A 223 15.39 6.62 -10.66
C ALA A 223 14.95 7.97 -11.27
N PHE A 224 15.80 8.99 -11.21
CA PHE A 224 15.49 10.30 -11.77
C PHE A 224 15.53 10.33 -13.30
N ALA A 225 16.55 9.73 -13.91
CA ALA A 225 16.76 9.84 -15.36
C ALA A 225 15.84 8.91 -16.17
N GLU A 226 15.63 7.68 -15.71
CA GLU A 226 14.83 6.68 -16.44
C GLU A 226 13.34 6.77 -16.08
N HIS A 227 13.03 7.01 -14.81
CA HIS A 227 11.65 6.95 -14.31
C HIS A 227 11.08 8.31 -13.90
N GLY A 228 11.87 9.40 -13.94
CA GLY A 228 11.38 10.72 -13.54
C GLY A 228 10.95 10.77 -12.08
N ALA A 229 11.65 10.07 -11.19
CA ALA A 229 11.32 10.01 -9.79
C ALA A 229 11.17 11.41 -9.18
N LEU A 230 10.18 11.60 -8.31
CA LEU A 230 10.00 12.85 -7.57
C LEU A 230 10.89 12.92 -6.33
N CYS A 231 11.18 11.76 -5.74
CA CYS A 231 11.98 11.66 -4.52
C CYS A 231 12.79 10.37 -4.52
N TYR A 232 14.02 10.45 -4.04
CA TYR A 232 14.86 9.33 -3.64
C TYR A 232 15.59 9.70 -2.36
N SER A 233 15.31 9.00 -1.28
CA SER A 233 15.79 9.31 0.06
C SER A 233 16.60 8.14 0.64
N PRO A 234 17.94 8.22 0.66
CA PRO A 234 18.75 7.21 1.34
C PRO A 234 18.49 7.23 2.84
N PHE A 235 18.19 6.07 3.41
CA PHE A 235 17.88 5.96 4.83
C PHE A 235 19.12 6.25 5.69
N GLY A 236 18.96 7.09 6.71
CA GLY A 236 20.05 7.40 7.65
C GLY A 236 21.25 8.13 7.01
N ILE A 237 21.02 8.93 5.98
CA ILE A 237 22.05 9.79 5.39
C ILE A 237 22.24 11.02 6.29
N GLU A 238 23.27 10.99 7.13
CA GLU A 238 23.66 12.08 8.01
C GLU A 238 25.11 12.51 7.73
#